data_cbf13edbcafd2e12c2ea433867e0b7c0
#
_entry.id   cbf13edbcafd2e12c2ea433867e0b7c0
#
_cell.length_a   1.000
_cell.length_b   1.000
_cell.length_c   1.000
_cell.angle_alpha   90.00
_cell.angle_beta   90.00
_cell.angle_gamma   90.00
#
_symmetry.space_group_name_H-M   'P 1'
#
loop_
_entity.id
_entity.type
_entity.pdbx_description
1 polymer ?
#
loop_
_entity_poly.entity_id
_entity_poly.type
_entity_poly.pdbx_seq_one_letter_code
_entity_poly.pdbx_strand_id
1 'polypeptide(L)'
;YIQSSLRAHFLFSKDVDYMVQNNSVVLIDENTGRAMPGRRLADGLHQAIEQKEKVPIQMESQTLASCTFQNYFRQYEKLSGMTGTASTEAEEFAEIYGLNVLEVPTNEPMIRDDKNDLVYLTQSEKYKAVIDEVKEYKNKGNPILVGTASLESSELLSSFLRKENIDHQVLNAKNHAREAEIISQAGKPGVITIATNMAGRGTDIVLGGNWEAEYEKINKDDSSKKEELKSQWEKLNSEVLESGGLHVIGTERNESRRMDNQLRGRSGRQGDPGSSRFYISLEDNLMRIFASDQFKNIMQRVGLEDGESIEHRMLSGAIERAQKRVEGRNFDIRKMLLEYDDMANEQRQIIYSQRNNILEEDVITELLNSMRETVVEDELNIVSQGDLEPHEWNSESLENSLSNIFGIQIPIKEWISSGNNLSREDIEKKTLELANRAYNEKSNSIGPVMRDFEKQILLQIIDNAWKDHLAEVDALRQGIGLRSYASKNPKLEFRRESFELFESLLNKIRLEGIRFLSRVEIELEDSGALNLPKQNEAKNLDHQTPNSALASPEINERSSEEQGNRRLRRAEAKMARKNARKK
;
A
#
# COMPACT_ATOMS: atom_id res chain seq x y z
N TYR A 1 -15.59 10.30 -6.56
CA TYR A 1 -15.26 10.50 -8.00
C TYR A 1 -14.60 11.85 -8.25
N ILE A 2 -15.15 12.98 -7.78
CA ILE A 2 -14.57 14.32 -8.01
C ILE A 2 -13.16 14.41 -7.43
N GLN A 3 -12.96 13.98 -6.20
CA GLN A 3 -11.65 13.97 -5.55
C GLN A 3 -10.63 13.10 -6.30
N SER A 4 -11.02 11.89 -6.71
CA SER A 4 -10.17 10.99 -7.48
C SER A 4 -9.80 11.58 -8.85
N SER A 5 -10.75 12.25 -9.51
CA SER A 5 -10.49 12.94 -10.79
C SER A 5 -9.54 14.12 -10.61
N LEU A 6 -9.69 14.93 -9.56
CA LEU A 6 -8.75 16.02 -9.25
C LEU A 6 -7.35 15.48 -8.95
N ARG A 7 -7.25 14.41 -8.15
CA ARG A 7 -5.95 13.76 -7.89
C ARG A 7 -5.31 13.25 -9.18
N ALA A 8 -6.07 12.55 -10.04
CA ALA A 8 -5.58 12.03 -11.30
C ALA A 8 -5.02 13.13 -12.22
N HIS A 9 -5.66 14.31 -12.25
CA HIS A 9 -5.24 15.40 -13.13
C HIS A 9 -4.06 16.20 -12.59
N PHE A 10 -3.98 16.44 -11.27
CA PHE A 10 -3.03 17.36 -10.67
C PHE A 10 -1.87 16.69 -9.93
N LEU A 11 -2.04 15.45 -9.45
CA LEU A 11 -1.01 14.77 -8.65
C LEU A 11 -0.35 13.61 -9.39
N PHE A 12 -0.91 13.12 -10.50
CA PHE A 12 -0.36 12.01 -11.24
C PHE A 12 0.09 12.43 -12.63
N SER A 13 1.37 12.26 -12.92
CA SER A 13 2.00 12.63 -14.19
C SER A 13 2.35 11.39 -15.00
N LYS A 14 2.06 11.46 -16.31
CA LYS A 14 2.43 10.41 -17.26
C LYS A 14 3.96 10.31 -17.35
N ASP A 15 4.47 9.09 -17.50
CA ASP A 15 5.90 8.74 -17.58
C ASP A 15 6.71 9.04 -16.30
N VAL A 16 6.04 9.47 -15.21
CA VAL A 16 6.60 9.63 -13.85
C VAL A 16 5.94 8.62 -12.91
N ASP A 17 4.62 8.76 -12.68
CA ASP A 17 3.85 7.92 -11.76
C ASP A 17 3.25 6.71 -12.46
N TYR A 18 2.98 6.83 -13.77
CA TYR A 18 2.41 5.77 -14.59
C TYR A 18 2.82 5.91 -16.06
N MET A 19 2.75 4.81 -16.79
CA MET A 19 2.90 4.77 -18.25
C MET A 19 1.67 4.16 -18.91
N VAL A 20 1.47 4.42 -20.19
CA VAL A 20 0.45 3.77 -21.00
C VAL A 20 1.14 2.72 -21.89
N GLN A 21 0.82 1.44 -21.65
CA GLN A 21 1.37 0.33 -22.39
C GLN A 21 0.24 -0.63 -22.81
N ASN A 22 0.24 -1.08 -24.05
CA ASN A 22 -0.80 -1.98 -24.59
C ASN A 22 -2.23 -1.50 -24.32
N ASN A 23 -2.48 -0.20 -24.48
CA ASN A 23 -3.78 0.44 -24.25
C ASN A 23 -4.30 0.28 -22.80
N SER A 24 -3.40 0.16 -21.83
CA SER A 24 -3.68 0.11 -20.39
C SER A 24 -2.73 1.00 -19.60
N VAL A 25 -3.18 1.48 -18.45
CA VAL A 25 -2.36 2.24 -17.49
C VAL A 25 -1.56 1.26 -16.65
N VAL A 26 -0.24 1.43 -16.61
CA VAL A 26 0.68 0.66 -15.79
C VAL A 26 1.39 1.61 -14.85
N LEU A 27 1.34 1.35 -13.54
CA LEU A 27 1.99 2.18 -12.53
C LEU A 27 3.51 2.03 -12.60
N ILE A 28 4.21 3.10 -12.26
CA ILE A 28 5.66 3.12 -12.07
C ILE A 28 5.92 3.21 -10.57
N ASP A 29 6.79 2.38 -10.05
CA ASP A 29 7.22 2.45 -8.66
C ASP A 29 8.18 3.62 -8.46
N GLU A 30 7.81 4.58 -7.62
CA GLU A 30 8.59 5.80 -7.35
C GLU A 30 10.02 5.49 -6.89
N ASN A 31 10.22 4.43 -6.12
CA ASN A 31 11.51 4.10 -5.53
C ASN A 31 12.42 3.33 -6.48
N THR A 32 11.87 2.42 -7.27
CA THR A 32 12.64 1.54 -8.16
C THR A 32 12.60 2.02 -9.61
N GLY A 33 11.66 2.89 -9.95
CA GLY A 33 11.41 3.31 -11.33
C GLY A 33 10.94 2.15 -12.23
N ARG A 34 10.45 1.05 -11.66
CA ARG A 34 10.00 -0.14 -12.40
C ARG A 34 8.51 -0.09 -12.70
N ALA A 35 8.13 -0.54 -13.88
CA ALA A 35 6.73 -0.75 -14.21
C ALA A 35 6.15 -1.89 -13.36
N MET A 36 4.95 -1.67 -12.82
CA MET A 36 4.23 -2.62 -11.97
C MET A 36 2.95 -3.12 -12.68
N PRO A 37 3.05 -4.07 -13.61
CA PRO A 37 1.90 -4.60 -14.31
C PRO A 37 0.96 -5.33 -13.33
N GLY A 38 -0.34 -5.11 -13.51
CA GLY A 38 -1.38 -5.73 -12.67
C GLY A 38 -1.69 -4.99 -11.36
N ARG A 39 -0.84 -4.04 -10.92
CA ARG A 39 -1.15 -3.20 -9.76
C ARG A 39 -2.09 -2.06 -10.17
N ARG A 40 -3.12 -1.83 -9.35
CA ARG A 40 -4.12 -0.78 -9.59
C ARG A 40 -4.26 0.11 -8.34
N LEU A 41 -4.63 1.36 -8.56
CA LEU A 41 -4.97 2.30 -7.49
C LEU A 41 -6.43 2.09 -7.08
N ALA A 42 -6.71 2.24 -5.79
CA ALA A 42 -8.05 2.12 -5.22
C ALA A 42 -8.90 3.39 -5.39
N ASP A 43 -10.13 3.34 -4.89
CA ASP A 43 -11.06 4.49 -4.76
C ASP A 43 -11.39 5.20 -6.07
N GLY A 44 -11.45 4.46 -7.18
CA GLY A 44 -11.74 5.01 -8.50
C GLY A 44 -10.62 5.88 -9.09
N LEU A 45 -9.45 5.97 -8.44
CA LEU A 45 -8.34 6.78 -8.92
C LEU A 45 -7.70 6.20 -10.18
N HIS A 46 -7.58 4.87 -10.26
CA HIS A 46 -7.05 4.22 -11.46
C HIS A 46 -7.95 4.45 -12.67
N GLN A 47 -9.26 4.34 -12.49
CA GLN A 47 -10.27 4.63 -13.53
C GLN A 47 -10.24 6.10 -13.96
N ALA A 48 -9.99 7.02 -13.02
CA ALA A 48 -9.84 8.44 -13.33
C ALA A 48 -8.60 8.70 -14.20
N ILE A 49 -7.49 7.98 -13.97
CA ILE A 49 -6.29 8.04 -14.81
C ILE A 49 -6.55 7.38 -16.17
N GLU A 50 -7.22 6.22 -16.21
CA GLU A 50 -7.64 5.58 -17.47
C GLU A 50 -8.48 6.52 -18.33
N GLN A 51 -9.43 7.24 -17.71
CA GLN A 51 -10.23 8.25 -18.40
C GLN A 51 -9.41 9.45 -18.86
N LYS A 52 -8.48 9.94 -18.05
CA LYS A 52 -7.54 11.02 -18.41
C LYS A 52 -6.74 10.68 -19.65
N GLU A 53 -6.23 9.45 -19.75
CA GLU A 53 -5.43 8.95 -20.88
C GLU A 53 -6.27 8.40 -22.03
N LYS A 54 -7.61 8.41 -21.91
CA LYS A 54 -8.56 7.90 -22.92
C LYS A 54 -8.34 6.43 -23.30
N VAL A 55 -7.94 5.63 -22.33
CA VAL A 55 -7.83 4.17 -22.46
C VAL A 55 -9.11 3.52 -21.91
N PRO A 56 -9.40 2.24 -22.26
CA PRO A 56 -10.59 1.54 -21.75
C PRO A 56 -10.60 1.49 -20.22
N ILE A 57 -11.71 1.91 -19.62
CA ILE A 57 -11.90 1.87 -18.17
C ILE A 57 -12.21 0.43 -17.77
N GLN A 58 -11.43 -0.12 -16.86
CA GLN A 58 -11.61 -1.46 -16.33
C GLN A 58 -12.42 -1.43 -15.02
N MET A 59 -13.05 -2.55 -14.68
CA MET A 59 -13.79 -2.70 -13.43
C MET A 59 -12.85 -2.53 -12.23
N GLU A 60 -13.38 -1.97 -11.16
CA GLU A 60 -12.64 -1.83 -9.90
C GLU A 60 -12.48 -3.20 -9.23
N SER A 61 -11.26 -3.48 -8.76
CA SER A 61 -11.00 -4.67 -7.96
C SER A 61 -11.36 -4.37 -6.50
N GLN A 62 -12.17 -5.24 -5.89
CA GLN A 62 -12.49 -5.14 -4.48
C GLN A 62 -11.36 -5.73 -3.64
N THR A 63 -10.84 -4.97 -2.67
CA THR A 63 -9.85 -5.47 -1.72
C THR A 63 -10.51 -6.47 -0.78
N LEU A 64 -10.01 -7.70 -0.75
CA LEU A 64 -10.51 -8.76 0.12
C LEU A 64 -9.83 -8.75 1.49
N ALA A 65 -8.56 -8.39 1.52
CA ALA A 65 -7.76 -8.30 2.73
C ALA A 65 -6.54 -7.41 2.47
N SER A 66 -6.01 -6.80 3.52
CA SER A 66 -4.76 -6.04 3.50
C SER A 66 -3.90 -6.42 4.70
N CYS A 67 -2.58 -6.41 4.51
CA CYS A 67 -1.63 -6.65 5.57
C CYS A 67 -0.38 -5.83 5.28
N THR A 68 0.17 -5.16 6.28
CA THR A 68 1.46 -4.48 6.12
C THR A 68 2.60 -5.49 6.01
N PHE A 69 3.68 -5.11 5.33
CA PHE A 69 4.90 -5.94 5.28
C PHE A 69 5.42 -6.25 6.67
N GLN A 70 5.36 -5.29 7.58
CA GLN A 70 5.81 -5.47 8.96
C GLN A 70 5.02 -6.58 9.67
N ASN A 71 3.69 -6.53 9.63
CA ASN A 71 2.85 -7.55 10.25
C ASN A 71 2.94 -8.90 9.55
N TYR A 72 3.14 -8.91 8.22
CA TYR A 72 3.39 -10.15 7.50
C TYR A 72 4.67 -10.86 7.97
N PHE A 73 5.80 -10.16 8.07
CA PHE A 73 7.07 -10.76 8.50
C PHE A 73 7.10 -11.07 10.00
N ARG A 74 6.35 -10.37 10.83
CA ARG A 74 6.21 -10.66 12.27
C ARG A 74 5.47 -11.98 12.55
N GLN A 75 4.83 -12.59 11.56
CA GLN A 75 4.20 -13.92 11.72
C GLN A 75 5.22 -15.06 11.77
N TYR A 76 6.46 -14.83 11.35
CA TYR A 76 7.49 -15.86 11.39
C TYR A 76 8.15 -15.91 12.77
N GLU A 77 8.22 -17.10 13.38
CA GLU A 77 8.91 -17.31 14.65
C GLU A 77 10.42 -17.06 14.54
N LYS A 78 11.02 -17.41 13.39
CA LYS A 78 12.42 -17.16 13.09
C LYS A 78 12.51 -16.29 11.84
N LEU A 79 13.03 -15.10 12.02
CA LEU A 79 13.25 -14.13 10.95
C LEU A 79 14.72 -13.72 10.94
N SER A 80 15.34 -13.75 9.78
CA SER A 80 16.69 -13.24 9.57
C SER A 80 16.82 -12.67 8.16
N GLY A 81 17.82 -11.82 7.94
CA GLY A 81 18.09 -11.23 6.64
C GLY A 81 19.55 -10.85 6.49
N MET A 82 19.96 -10.61 5.25
CA MET A 82 21.32 -10.18 4.93
C MET A 82 21.28 -9.00 3.96
N THR A 83 22.06 -7.98 4.26
CA THR A 83 22.24 -6.81 3.37
C THR A 83 23.55 -6.11 3.72
N GLY A 84 24.17 -5.45 2.75
CA GLY A 84 25.36 -4.63 2.97
C GLY A 84 25.09 -3.27 3.61
N THR A 85 23.85 -2.94 3.94
CA THR A 85 23.45 -1.59 4.39
C THR A 85 22.49 -1.60 5.57
N ALA A 86 22.49 -2.65 6.41
CA ALA A 86 21.56 -2.77 7.54
C ALA A 86 21.89 -1.82 8.70
N SER A 87 23.15 -1.46 8.90
CA SER A 87 23.60 -0.67 10.08
C SER A 87 22.95 0.71 10.15
N THR A 88 22.58 1.32 9.02
CA THR A 88 21.87 2.61 9.00
C THR A 88 20.47 2.55 9.57
N GLU A 89 19.83 1.38 9.53
CA GLU A 89 18.43 1.12 9.93
C GLU A 89 18.35 0.15 11.14
N ALA A 90 19.46 -0.02 11.89
CA ALA A 90 19.54 -0.99 12.99
C ALA A 90 18.50 -0.75 14.08
N GLU A 91 18.19 0.52 14.38
CA GLU A 91 17.18 0.91 15.36
C GLU A 91 15.77 0.49 14.92
N GLU A 92 15.43 0.66 13.64
CA GLU A 92 14.14 0.23 13.07
C GLU A 92 14.01 -1.30 13.09
N PHE A 93 15.08 -2.06 12.75
CA PHE A 93 15.06 -3.52 12.84
C PHE A 93 14.87 -4.01 14.28
N ALA A 94 15.49 -3.37 15.24
CA ALA A 94 15.34 -3.72 16.66
C ALA A 94 13.92 -3.41 17.16
N GLU A 95 13.39 -2.23 16.87
CA GLU A 95 12.11 -1.78 17.40
C GLU A 95 10.91 -2.49 16.76
N ILE A 96 10.92 -2.70 15.42
CA ILE A 96 9.79 -3.29 14.70
C ILE A 96 9.81 -4.81 14.74
N TYR A 97 10.98 -5.42 14.55
CA TYR A 97 11.10 -6.88 14.36
C TYR A 97 11.83 -7.59 15.50
N GLY A 98 12.39 -6.86 16.46
CA GLY A 98 13.23 -7.43 17.52
C GLY A 98 14.54 -8.01 17.00
N LEU A 99 15.01 -7.56 15.83
CA LEU A 99 16.22 -8.09 15.19
C LEU A 99 17.44 -7.22 15.50
N ASN A 100 18.51 -7.86 15.95
CA ASN A 100 19.81 -7.20 16.13
C ASN A 100 20.61 -7.25 14.82
N VAL A 101 21.23 -6.14 14.46
CA VAL A 101 22.12 -6.05 13.30
C VAL A 101 23.53 -6.41 13.73
N LEU A 102 24.08 -7.42 13.07
CA LEU A 102 25.46 -7.87 13.25
C LEU A 102 26.29 -7.54 12.00
N GLU A 103 27.34 -6.77 12.18
CA GLU A 103 28.29 -6.45 11.11
C GLU A 103 29.30 -7.60 10.97
N VAL A 104 29.28 -8.27 9.81
CA VAL A 104 30.25 -9.30 9.48
C VAL A 104 31.41 -8.63 8.73
N PRO A 105 32.67 -8.82 9.17
CA PRO A 105 33.84 -8.28 8.46
C PRO A 105 33.88 -8.71 7.01
N THR A 106 34.35 -7.83 6.14
CA THR A 106 34.52 -8.16 4.71
C THR A 106 35.62 -9.18 4.51
N ASN A 107 35.48 -10.08 3.50
CA ASN A 107 36.48 -11.08 3.15
C ASN A 107 37.82 -10.42 2.74
N GLU A 108 37.74 -9.41 1.86
CA GLU A 108 38.88 -8.62 1.44
C GLU A 108 38.72 -7.16 1.91
N PRO A 109 39.80 -6.44 2.21
CA PRO A 109 39.73 -5.05 2.63
C PRO A 109 39.09 -4.18 1.55
N MET A 110 38.22 -3.27 1.97
CA MET A 110 37.64 -2.28 1.06
C MET A 110 38.68 -1.17 0.77
N ILE A 111 39.13 -1.09 -0.50
CA ILE A 111 40.10 -0.10 -0.96
C ILE A 111 39.50 1.00 -1.83
N ARG A 112 38.15 1.02 -1.96
CA ARG A 112 37.42 2.05 -2.71
C ARG A 112 37.68 3.43 -2.14
N ASP A 113 37.96 4.41 -3.02
CA ASP A 113 38.11 5.83 -2.69
C ASP A 113 36.75 6.56 -2.74
N ASP A 114 36.14 6.79 -1.58
CA ASP A 114 34.91 7.56 -1.47
C ASP A 114 35.23 9.06 -1.30
N LYS A 115 35.21 9.81 -2.41
CA LYS A 115 35.54 11.24 -2.45
C LYS A 115 34.47 12.09 -1.76
N ASN A 116 34.85 13.30 -1.35
CA ASN A 116 33.92 14.28 -0.80
C ASN A 116 32.89 14.72 -1.83
N ASP A 117 31.73 15.14 -1.33
CA ASP A 117 30.66 15.68 -2.17
C ASP A 117 31.06 17.04 -2.76
N LEU A 118 30.66 17.29 -4.01
CA LEU A 118 30.78 18.60 -4.65
C LEU A 118 29.41 19.27 -4.68
N VAL A 119 29.33 20.48 -4.13
CA VAL A 119 28.07 21.23 -4.04
C VAL A 119 28.11 22.45 -4.94
N TYR A 120 27.08 22.58 -5.79
CA TYR A 120 26.88 23.66 -6.75
C TYR A 120 25.65 24.49 -6.40
N LEU A 121 25.58 25.71 -6.91
CA LEU A 121 24.41 26.58 -6.68
C LEU A 121 23.22 26.09 -7.51
N THR A 122 23.43 25.75 -8.77
CA THR A 122 22.37 25.38 -9.72
C THR A 122 22.52 23.95 -10.23
N GLN A 123 21.40 23.38 -10.69
CA GLN A 123 21.42 22.07 -11.36
C GLN A 123 22.22 22.10 -12.68
N SER A 124 22.17 23.21 -13.39
CA SER A 124 22.91 23.36 -14.66
C SER A 124 24.41 23.23 -14.47
N GLU A 125 24.98 23.89 -13.46
CA GLU A 125 26.41 23.80 -13.10
C GLU A 125 26.77 22.38 -12.67
N LYS A 126 25.92 21.76 -11.81
CA LYS A 126 26.09 20.38 -11.37
C LYS A 126 26.22 19.42 -12.57
N TYR A 127 25.25 19.44 -13.49
CA TYR A 127 25.28 18.53 -14.63
C TYR A 127 26.48 18.79 -15.56
N LYS A 128 26.94 20.03 -15.70
CA LYS A 128 28.14 20.37 -16.46
C LYS A 128 29.37 19.71 -15.84
N ALA A 129 29.51 19.83 -14.51
CA ALA A 129 30.61 19.22 -13.79
C ALA A 129 30.57 17.68 -13.83
N VAL A 130 29.37 17.07 -13.76
CA VAL A 130 29.20 15.62 -13.95
C VAL A 130 29.69 15.18 -15.34
N ILE A 131 29.36 15.93 -16.37
CA ILE A 131 29.81 15.62 -17.76
C ILE A 131 31.33 15.74 -17.89
N ASP A 132 31.94 16.72 -17.26
CA ASP A 132 33.37 16.91 -17.29
C ASP A 132 34.10 15.77 -16.57
N GLU A 133 33.60 15.30 -15.41
CA GLU A 133 34.14 14.12 -14.72
C GLU A 133 33.93 12.83 -15.54
N VAL A 134 32.78 12.66 -16.16
CA VAL A 134 32.53 11.53 -17.09
C VAL A 134 33.55 11.51 -18.23
N LYS A 135 33.88 12.65 -18.82
CA LYS A 135 34.91 12.76 -19.88
C LYS A 135 36.30 12.38 -19.35
N GLU A 136 36.64 12.85 -18.14
CA GLU A 136 37.94 12.59 -17.51
C GLU A 136 38.13 11.08 -17.28
N TYR A 137 37.17 10.42 -16.62
CA TYR A 137 37.28 9.01 -16.30
C TYR A 137 37.13 8.11 -17.54
N LYS A 138 36.30 8.48 -18.52
CA LYS A 138 36.25 7.80 -19.80
C LYS A 138 37.61 7.79 -20.49
N ASN A 139 38.33 8.94 -20.51
CA ASN A 139 39.65 9.05 -21.12
C ASN A 139 40.72 8.23 -20.38
N LYS A 140 40.52 7.96 -19.09
CA LYS A 140 41.37 7.05 -18.29
C LYS A 140 41.06 5.57 -18.52
N GLY A 141 39.97 5.24 -19.25
CA GLY A 141 39.53 3.87 -19.48
C GLY A 141 38.64 3.29 -18.41
N ASN A 142 38.24 4.05 -17.38
CA ASN A 142 37.36 3.55 -16.33
C ASN A 142 35.93 3.28 -16.83
N PRO A 143 35.28 2.19 -16.44
CA PRO A 143 33.82 2.10 -16.51
C PRO A 143 33.17 3.08 -15.54
N ILE A 144 32.07 3.69 -15.95
CA ILE A 144 31.40 4.76 -15.20
C ILE A 144 29.93 4.39 -14.98
N LEU A 145 29.49 4.41 -13.73
CA LEU A 145 28.10 4.28 -13.36
C LEU A 145 27.58 5.60 -12.80
N VAL A 146 26.60 6.21 -13.47
CA VAL A 146 25.97 7.44 -13.00
C VAL A 146 24.59 7.13 -12.42
N GLY A 147 24.45 7.30 -11.11
CA GLY A 147 23.19 7.13 -10.38
C GLY A 147 22.35 8.41 -10.41
N THR A 148 21.08 8.29 -10.78
CA THR A 148 20.10 9.38 -10.78
C THR A 148 18.90 9.00 -9.91
N ALA A 149 18.26 9.97 -9.23
CA ALA A 149 17.14 9.70 -8.35
C ALA A 149 15.83 9.46 -9.11
N SER A 150 15.66 10.04 -10.28
CA SER A 150 14.43 9.94 -11.06
C SER A 150 14.66 9.57 -12.54
N LEU A 151 13.60 9.11 -13.18
CA LEU A 151 13.59 8.86 -14.62
C LEU A 151 13.86 10.15 -15.40
N GLU A 152 13.26 11.26 -14.99
CA GLU A 152 13.46 12.58 -15.61
C GLU A 152 14.93 13.02 -15.56
N SER A 153 15.56 12.90 -14.38
CA SER A 153 16.99 13.22 -14.21
C SER A 153 17.87 12.35 -15.11
N SER A 154 17.51 11.06 -15.28
CA SER A 154 18.25 10.14 -16.16
C SER A 154 18.14 10.53 -17.64
N GLU A 155 16.95 10.92 -18.09
CA GLU A 155 16.71 11.36 -19.46
C GLU A 155 17.34 12.72 -19.75
N LEU A 156 17.27 13.64 -18.78
CA LEU A 156 17.92 14.95 -18.88
C LEU A 156 19.44 14.81 -19.04
N LEU A 157 20.08 14.01 -18.17
CA LEU A 157 21.52 13.75 -18.27
C LEU A 157 21.88 13.05 -19.58
N SER A 158 21.07 12.07 -20.01
CA SER A 158 21.25 11.40 -21.30
C SER A 158 21.20 12.41 -22.47
N SER A 159 20.28 13.37 -22.41
CA SER A 159 20.19 14.43 -23.44
C SER A 159 21.44 15.31 -23.50
N PHE A 160 22.04 15.61 -22.34
CA PHE A 160 23.27 16.38 -22.26
C PHE A 160 24.48 15.59 -22.81
N LEU A 161 24.63 14.31 -22.43
CA LEU A 161 25.72 13.47 -22.94
C LEU A 161 25.61 13.25 -24.45
N ARG A 162 24.41 13.15 -25.03
CA ARG A 162 24.19 13.06 -26.46
C ARG A 162 24.62 14.34 -27.19
N LYS A 163 24.34 15.51 -26.61
CA LYS A 163 24.79 16.80 -27.18
C LYS A 163 26.33 16.91 -27.26
N GLU A 164 27.02 16.28 -26.30
CA GLU A 164 28.48 16.20 -26.25
C GLU A 164 29.05 15.02 -27.05
N ASN A 165 28.23 14.27 -27.80
CA ASN A 165 28.60 13.07 -28.56
C ASN A 165 29.28 11.99 -27.69
N ILE A 166 28.80 11.79 -26.46
CA ILE A 166 29.30 10.77 -25.56
C ILE A 166 28.35 9.57 -25.60
N ASP A 167 28.85 8.42 -26.07
CA ASP A 167 28.09 7.16 -26.07
C ASP A 167 27.88 6.69 -24.67
N HIS A 168 26.62 6.30 -24.34
CA HIS A 168 26.23 5.83 -23.05
C HIS A 168 24.98 4.92 -23.14
N GLN A 169 24.77 4.11 -22.11
CA GLN A 169 23.57 3.28 -21.93
C GLN A 169 22.70 3.85 -20.81
N VAL A 170 21.36 3.72 -20.95
CA VAL A 170 20.42 4.21 -19.95
C VAL A 170 19.59 3.05 -19.42
N LEU A 171 19.62 2.88 -18.10
CA LEU A 171 18.85 1.91 -17.32
C LEU A 171 17.75 2.63 -16.55
N ASN A 172 16.54 2.57 -17.07
CA ASN A 172 15.35 3.12 -16.43
C ASN A 172 14.12 2.24 -16.72
N ALA A 173 12.96 2.58 -16.20
CA ALA A 173 11.71 1.82 -16.38
C ALA A 173 11.36 1.52 -17.85
N LYS A 174 11.72 2.42 -18.78
CA LYS A 174 11.46 2.25 -20.22
C LYS A 174 12.29 1.13 -20.84
N ASN A 175 13.48 0.88 -20.30
CA ASN A 175 14.47 -0.08 -20.85
C ASN A 175 14.62 -1.35 -20.01
N HIS A 176 13.65 -1.64 -19.13
CA HIS A 176 13.71 -2.78 -18.21
C HIS A 176 13.98 -4.14 -18.89
N ALA A 177 13.42 -4.38 -20.07
CA ALA A 177 13.63 -5.63 -20.81
C ALA A 177 15.10 -5.90 -21.18
N ARG A 178 15.95 -4.85 -21.26
CA ARG A 178 17.36 -4.94 -21.60
C ARG A 178 18.31 -4.74 -20.42
N GLU A 179 17.76 -4.65 -19.21
CA GLU A 179 18.52 -4.34 -17.99
C GLU A 179 19.70 -5.30 -17.78
N ALA A 180 19.44 -6.62 -17.83
CA ALA A 180 20.48 -7.62 -17.65
C ALA A 180 21.58 -7.55 -18.70
N GLU A 181 21.23 -7.24 -19.96
CA GLU A 181 22.18 -7.08 -21.06
C GLU A 181 23.09 -5.87 -20.83
N ILE A 182 22.50 -4.72 -20.49
CA ILE A 182 23.25 -3.48 -20.27
C ILE A 182 24.19 -3.61 -19.06
N ILE A 183 23.72 -4.21 -17.95
CA ILE A 183 24.55 -4.40 -16.76
C ILE A 183 25.70 -5.35 -17.03
N SER A 184 25.48 -6.42 -17.82
CA SER A 184 26.54 -7.36 -18.17
C SER A 184 27.72 -6.68 -18.89
N GLN A 185 27.48 -5.56 -19.56
CA GLN A 185 28.49 -4.78 -20.29
C GLN A 185 29.00 -3.55 -19.53
N ALA A 186 28.34 -3.17 -18.43
CA ALA A 186 28.63 -1.91 -17.70
C ALA A 186 30.05 -1.86 -17.10
N GLY A 187 30.70 -3.00 -16.91
CA GLY A 187 32.07 -3.08 -16.40
C GLY A 187 33.18 -3.02 -17.46
N LYS A 188 32.86 -2.89 -18.75
CA LYS A 188 33.86 -2.79 -19.81
C LYS A 188 34.59 -1.44 -19.81
N PRO A 189 35.86 -1.37 -20.24
CA PRO A 189 36.61 -0.12 -20.26
C PRO A 189 35.87 1.02 -20.99
N GLY A 190 35.81 2.18 -20.36
CA GLY A 190 35.22 3.41 -20.91
C GLY A 190 33.71 3.38 -21.18
N VAL A 191 32.99 2.34 -20.75
CA VAL A 191 31.54 2.26 -20.86
C VAL A 191 30.88 3.15 -19.81
N ILE A 192 29.88 3.93 -20.23
CA ILE A 192 29.12 4.83 -19.38
C ILE A 192 27.69 4.29 -19.26
N THR A 193 27.24 4.06 -18.04
CA THR A 193 25.88 3.60 -17.74
C THR A 193 25.18 4.60 -16.83
N ILE A 194 24.06 5.16 -17.25
CA ILE A 194 23.17 5.94 -16.40
C ILE A 194 22.12 5.00 -15.84
N ALA A 195 21.95 4.99 -14.53
CA ALA A 195 20.98 4.12 -13.86
C ALA A 195 20.12 4.90 -12.87
N THR A 196 18.82 4.70 -12.88
CA THR A 196 17.97 5.12 -11.76
C THR A 196 18.28 4.29 -10.52
N ASN A 197 18.04 4.84 -9.33
CA ASN A 197 18.53 4.36 -8.02
C ASN A 197 18.52 2.86 -7.79
N MET A 198 17.57 2.11 -8.33
CA MET A 198 17.44 0.67 -8.08
C MET A 198 17.65 -0.20 -9.31
N ALA A 199 17.93 0.40 -10.45
CA ALA A 199 18.20 -0.36 -11.67
C ALA A 199 19.46 -1.23 -11.49
N GLY A 200 19.37 -2.48 -11.91
CA GLY A 200 20.46 -3.44 -11.78
C GLY A 200 20.67 -4.02 -10.37
N ARG A 201 19.73 -3.82 -9.43
CA ARG A 201 19.82 -4.44 -8.11
C ARG A 201 19.77 -5.97 -8.23
N GLY A 202 20.67 -6.65 -7.48
CA GLY A 202 20.78 -8.11 -7.51
C GLY A 202 21.65 -8.65 -8.64
N THR A 203 22.17 -7.76 -9.55
CA THR A 203 23.10 -8.15 -10.61
C THR A 203 24.44 -7.52 -10.33
N ASP A 204 25.53 -8.30 -10.48
CA ASP A 204 26.89 -7.82 -10.30
C ASP A 204 27.40 -7.10 -11.57
N ILE A 205 28.22 -6.06 -11.38
CA ILE A 205 28.96 -5.40 -12.46
C ILE A 205 30.36 -6.00 -12.47
N VAL A 206 30.56 -6.94 -13.38
CA VAL A 206 31.86 -7.64 -13.53
C VAL A 206 32.83 -6.72 -14.28
N LEU A 207 33.97 -6.39 -13.66
CA LEU A 207 35.00 -5.58 -14.29
C LEU A 207 35.56 -6.29 -15.53
N GLY A 208 35.69 -5.55 -16.64
CA GLY A 208 36.01 -6.13 -17.94
C GLY A 208 34.80 -6.61 -18.75
N GLY A 209 33.60 -6.63 -18.14
CA GLY A 209 32.35 -7.16 -18.72
C GLY A 209 32.08 -8.61 -18.33
N ASN A 210 30.85 -9.09 -18.46
CA ASN A 210 30.46 -10.45 -18.12
C ASN A 210 30.60 -11.38 -19.35
N TRP A 211 31.74 -12.05 -19.45
CA TRP A 211 32.03 -12.99 -20.52
C TRP A 211 31.16 -14.26 -20.47
N GLU A 212 30.67 -14.66 -19.30
CA GLU A 212 29.78 -15.82 -19.15
C GLU A 212 28.43 -15.55 -19.80
N ALA A 213 27.88 -14.37 -19.59
CA ALA A 213 26.64 -13.94 -20.24
C ALA A 213 26.78 -13.83 -21.77
N GLU A 214 27.98 -13.51 -22.27
CA GLU A 214 28.26 -13.53 -23.70
C GLU A 214 28.39 -14.97 -24.23
N TYR A 215 29.03 -15.86 -23.48
CA TYR A 215 29.16 -17.26 -23.83
C TYR A 215 27.81 -17.99 -23.86
N GLU A 216 26.91 -17.69 -22.93
CA GLU A 216 25.56 -18.28 -22.92
C GLU A 216 24.71 -17.93 -24.15
N LYS A 217 24.99 -16.80 -24.81
CA LYS A 217 24.32 -16.38 -26.06
C LYS A 217 24.88 -17.14 -27.29
N ILE A 218 26.05 -17.74 -27.18
CA ILE A 218 26.69 -18.52 -28.24
C ILE A 218 26.39 -20.00 -27.98
N ASN A 219 26.31 -20.83 -29.04
CA ASN A 219 26.07 -22.26 -28.91
C ASN A 219 27.03 -22.92 -27.91
N LYS A 220 26.51 -23.62 -26.89
CA LYS A 220 27.19 -24.15 -25.70
C LYS A 220 28.26 -25.25 -25.96
N ASP A 221 28.48 -25.65 -27.19
CA ASP A 221 29.38 -26.79 -27.51
C ASP A 221 30.79 -26.38 -28.01
N ASP A 222 31.11 -25.09 -28.04
CA ASP A 222 32.39 -24.61 -28.59
C ASP A 222 33.37 -24.20 -27.48
N SER A 223 34.12 -25.17 -26.97
CA SER A 223 35.14 -24.97 -25.91
C SER A 223 36.21 -23.96 -26.31
N SER A 224 36.55 -23.86 -27.61
CA SER A 224 37.58 -22.94 -28.10
C SER A 224 37.14 -21.46 -27.98
N LYS A 225 35.88 -21.18 -28.23
CA LYS A 225 35.31 -19.83 -28.04
C LYS A 225 35.22 -19.44 -26.58
N LYS A 226 35.00 -20.39 -25.69
CA LYS A 226 35.03 -20.14 -24.26
C LYS A 226 36.38 -19.64 -23.77
N GLU A 227 37.46 -20.30 -24.21
CA GLU A 227 38.82 -19.89 -23.86
C GLU A 227 39.21 -18.56 -24.48
N GLU A 228 38.77 -18.29 -25.70
CA GLU A 228 39.00 -17.03 -26.38
C GLU A 228 38.30 -15.88 -25.65
N LEU A 229 37.00 -16.00 -25.33
CA LEU A 229 36.24 -15.01 -24.58
C LEU A 229 36.83 -14.74 -23.20
N LYS A 230 37.25 -15.82 -22.51
CA LYS A 230 37.87 -15.68 -21.20
C LYS A 230 39.21 -14.93 -21.28
N SER A 231 40.05 -15.25 -22.28
CA SER A 231 41.33 -14.56 -22.48
C SER A 231 41.14 -13.06 -22.87
N GLN A 232 40.12 -12.77 -23.65
CA GLN A 232 39.77 -11.38 -23.97
C GLN A 232 39.26 -10.64 -22.69
N TRP A 233 38.42 -11.27 -21.90
CA TRP A 233 37.97 -10.71 -20.64
C TRP A 233 39.13 -10.47 -19.66
N GLU A 234 40.07 -11.40 -19.51
CA GLU A 234 41.22 -11.23 -18.64
C GLU A 234 42.04 -9.99 -18.98
N LYS A 235 42.19 -9.67 -20.29
CA LYS A 235 42.86 -8.43 -20.75
C LYS A 235 42.06 -7.20 -20.38
N LEU A 236 40.75 -7.19 -20.68
CA LEU A 236 39.87 -6.06 -20.37
C LEU A 236 39.74 -5.83 -18.86
N ASN A 237 39.70 -6.90 -18.09
CA ASN A 237 39.66 -6.83 -16.62
C ASN A 237 40.95 -6.19 -16.07
N SER A 238 42.14 -6.64 -16.57
CA SER A 238 43.42 -6.05 -16.15
C SER A 238 43.50 -4.56 -16.49
N GLU A 239 43.02 -4.16 -17.67
CA GLU A 239 42.97 -2.76 -18.09
C GLU A 239 42.10 -1.91 -17.17
N VAL A 240 40.92 -2.42 -16.77
CA VAL A 240 40.02 -1.73 -15.85
C VAL A 240 40.61 -1.66 -14.43
N LEU A 241 41.26 -2.72 -13.95
CA LEU A 241 41.92 -2.71 -12.65
C LEU A 241 43.06 -1.71 -12.58
N GLU A 242 43.89 -1.64 -13.65
CA GLU A 242 44.99 -0.65 -13.77
C GLU A 242 44.48 0.79 -13.87
N SER A 243 43.31 1.02 -14.49
CA SER A 243 42.68 2.36 -14.56
C SER A 243 42.06 2.80 -13.23
N GLY A 244 41.94 1.92 -12.22
CA GLY A 244 41.37 2.22 -10.91
C GLY A 244 39.96 1.71 -10.70
N GLY A 245 39.46 0.77 -11.52
CA GLY A 245 38.18 0.11 -11.34
C GLY A 245 36.96 0.96 -11.73
N LEU A 246 35.81 0.55 -11.26
CA LEU A 246 34.53 1.22 -11.54
C LEU A 246 34.43 2.57 -10.81
N HIS A 247 34.14 3.64 -11.56
CA HIS A 247 33.85 4.94 -11.00
C HIS A 247 32.33 5.17 -10.88
N VAL A 248 31.84 5.52 -9.67
CA VAL A 248 30.43 5.76 -9.38
C VAL A 248 30.18 7.24 -9.15
N ILE A 249 29.27 7.82 -9.91
CA ILE A 249 28.83 9.21 -9.77
C ILE A 249 27.38 9.22 -9.27
N GLY A 250 27.12 9.85 -8.13
CA GLY A 250 25.76 10.16 -7.69
C GLY A 250 25.40 11.59 -8.11
N THR A 251 24.30 11.78 -8.84
CA THR A 251 23.87 13.11 -9.29
C THR A 251 23.12 13.90 -8.24
N GLU A 252 22.78 13.28 -7.12
CA GLU A 252 22.15 13.86 -5.93
C GLU A 252 22.27 12.91 -4.73
N ARG A 253 22.04 13.42 -3.53
CA ARG A 253 21.90 12.58 -2.35
C ARG A 253 20.45 12.13 -2.19
N ASN A 254 20.26 10.85 -1.90
CA ASN A 254 18.95 10.29 -1.60
C ASN A 254 18.46 10.73 -0.22
N GLU A 255 17.17 10.60 0.02
CA GLU A 255 16.59 10.85 1.34
C GLU A 255 17.11 9.86 2.40
N SER A 256 17.50 8.64 2.01
CA SER A 256 18.10 7.63 2.88
C SER A 256 19.56 7.37 2.54
N ARG A 257 20.42 7.41 3.56
CA ARG A 257 21.85 7.07 3.45
C ARG A 257 22.06 5.63 2.95
N ARG A 258 21.13 4.75 3.25
CA ARG A 258 21.14 3.37 2.76
C ARG A 258 21.18 3.29 1.24
N MET A 259 20.42 4.15 0.56
CA MET A 259 20.39 4.21 -0.91
C MET A 259 21.73 4.70 -1.48
N ASP A 260 22.32 5.72 -0.87
CA ASP A 260 23.64 6.22 -1.24
C ASP A 260 24.71 5.14 -1.07
N ASN A 261 24.67 4.41 0.06
CA ASN A 261 25.61 3.31 0.31
C ASN A 261 25.41 2.13 -0.66
N GLN A 262 24.18 1.85 -1.09
CA GLN A 262 23.91 0.84 -2.12
C GLN A 262 24.45 1.26 -3.49
N LEU A 263 24.40 2.54 -3.82
CA LEU A 263 24.99 3.06 -5.06
C LEU A 263 26.52 2.98 -4.99
N ARG A 264 27.15 3.47 -3.92
CA ARG A 264 28.61 3.35 -3.71
C ARG A 264 29.07 1.89 -3.73
N GLY A 265 28.29 1.01 -3.11
CA GLY A 265 28.57 -0.43 -3.04
C GLY A 265 28.49 -1.19 -4.38
N ARG A 266 28.21 -0.49 -5.49
CA ARG A 266 28.37 -1.06 -6.82
C ARG A 266 29.83 -1.16 -7.24
N SER A 267 30.70 -0.34 -6.64
CA SER A 267 32.15 -0.28 -6.88
C SER A 267 32.92 -0.78 -5.66
N GLY A 268 34.14 -1.21 -5.86
CA GLY A 268 35.08 -1.65 -4.81
C GLY A 268 34.62 -2.93 -4.11
N ARG A 269 34.20 -3.95 -4.86
CA ARG A 269 33.76 -5.25 -4.37
C ARG A 269 34.95 -6.20 -4.29
N GLN A 270 34.96 -7.07 -3.27
CA GLN A 270 35.95 -8.15 -3.11
C GLN A 270 37.41 -7.68 -3.25
N GLY A 271 37.74 -6.51 -2.68
CA GLY A 271 39.08 -5.94 -2.75
C GLY A 271 39.43 -5.26 -4.08
N ASP A 272 38.50 -5.16 -5.03
CA ASP A 272 38.72 -4.44 -6.27
C ASP A 272 38.91 -2.92 -6.02
N PRO A 273 39.75 -2.23 -6.80
CA PRO A 273 39.79 -0.78 -6.79
C PRO A 273 38.49 -0.19 -7.30
N GLY A 274 38.24 1.05 -6.90
CA GLY A 274 37.08 1.78 -7.33
C GLY A 274 36.99 3.14 -6.68
N SER A 275 36.08 3.97 -7.15
CA SER A 275 35.88 5.30 -6.57
C SER A 275 34.42 5.74 -6.64
N SER A 276 34.03 6.65 -5.75
CA SER A 276 32.71 7.25 -5.78
C SER A 276 32.76 8.75 -5.49
N ARG A 277 31.84 9.51 -6.11
CA ARG A 277 31.64 10.93 -5.81
C ARG A 277 30.18 11.33 -5.99
N PHE A 278 29.67 12.20 -5.14
CA PHE A 278 28.34 12.78 -5.26
C PHE A 278 28.41 14.25 -5.68
N TYR A 279 27.55 14.60 -6.61
CA TYR A 279 27.34 15.95 -7.13
C TYR A 279 25.99 16.46 -6.66
N ILE A 280 25.96 17.58 -5.96
CA ILE A 280 24.78 18.09 -5.28
C ILE A 280 24.52 19.51 -5.73
N SER A 281 23.26 19.86 -5.93
CA SER A 281 22.83 21.25 -6.16
C SER A 281 21.97 21.73 -4.99
N LEU A 282 21.99 23.02 -4.68
CA LEU A 282 21.05 23.63 -3.74
C LEU A 282 19.59 23.56 -4.22
N GLU A 283 19.38 23.27 -5.50
CA GLU A 283 18.06 23.06 -6.09
C GLU A 283 17.55 21.62 -5.98
N ASP A 284 18.38 20.66 -5.54
CA ASP A 284 17.97 19.27 -5.35
C ASP A 284 16.94 19.13 -4.22
N ASN A 285 16.05 18.15 -4.31
CA ASN A 285 14.92 18.00 -3.40
C ASN A 285 15.34 17.96 -1.92
N LEU A 286 16.35 17.15 -1.58
CA LEU A 286 16.86 17.07 -0.21
C LEU A 286 17.36 18.44 0.28
N MET A 287 18.09 19.17 -0.57
CA MET A 287 18.63 20.48 -0.23
C MET A 287 17.53 21.54 -0.10
N ARG A 288 16.48 21.48 -0.91
CA ARG A 288 15.31 22.39 -0.80
C ARG A 288 14.57 22.26 0.53
N ILE A 289 14.53 21.05 1.10
CA ILE A 289 13.92 20.80 2.41
C ILE A 289 14.74 21.40 3.56
N PHE A 290 16.08 21.38 3.46
CA PHE A 290 16.99 21.73 4.54
C PHE A 290 17.79 23.00 4.35
N ALA A 291 17.99 23.45 3.11
CA ALA A 291 18.68 24.72 2.84
C ALA A 291 17.74 25.88 3.13
N SER A 292 17.78 26.39 4.36
CA SER A 292 17.12 27.66 4.68
C SER A 292 17.66 28.77 3.77
N ASP A 293 16.86 29.82 3.55
CA ASP A 293 17.29 31.00 2.79
C ASP A 293 18.56 31.64 3.41
N GLN A 294 18.77 31.44 4.71
CA GLN A 294 20.00 31.83 5.39
C GLN A 294 21.24 31.05 4.88
N PHE A 295 21.08 29.74 4.59
CA PHE A 295 22.17 28.94 4.05
C PHE A 295 22.52 29.37 2.61
N LYS A 296 21.55 29.66 1.78
CA LYS A 296 21.76 30.22 0.44
C LYS A 296 22.47 31.56 0.50
N ASN A 297 22.06 32.44 1.43
CA ASN A 297 22.69 33.75 1.63
C ASN A 297 24.13 33.64 2.17
N ILE A 298 24.42 32.65 3.00
CA ILE A 298 25.80 32.38 3.47
C ILE A 298 26.65 31.91 2.30
N MET A 299 26.16 30.99 1.47
CA MET A 299 26.86 30.47 0.32
C MET A 299 27.16 31.57 -0.72
N GLN A 300 26.20 32.46 -0.98
CA GLN A 300 26.39 33.63 -1.84
C GLN A 300 27.41 34.64 -1.26
N ARG A 301 27.48 34.77 0.06
CA ARG A 301 28.46 35.64 0.74
C ARG A 301 29.88 35.07 0.79
N VAL A 302 30.04 33.75 0.70
CA VAL A 302 31.35 33.09 0.59
C VAL A 302 32.02 33.39 -0.78
N GLY A 303 31.29 34.05 -1.71
CA GLY A 303 31.86 34.58 -2.96
C GLY A 303 32.09 33.49 -4.00
N LEU A 304 31.21 32.51 -4.11
CA LEU A 304 31.23 31.54 -5.21
C LEU A 304 30.97 32.28 -6.51
N GLU A 305 31.94 32.21 -7.40
CA GLU A 305 31.74 32.58 -8.78
C GLU A 305 30.91 31.51 -9.52
N ASP A 306 30.16 31.89 -10.56
CA ASP A 306 29.37 30.97 -11.36
C ASP A 306 30.24 29.82 -11.87
N GLY A 307 29.89 28.57 -11.51
CA GLY A 307 30.62 27.36 -11.91
C GLY A 307 31.63 26.82 -10.89
N GLU A 308 31.86 27.50 -9.78
CA GLU A 308 32.72 26.97 -8.70
C GLU A 308 31.94 25.99 -7.81
N SER A 309 32.62 24.90 -7.42
CA SER A 309 32.10 23.92 -6.46
C SER A 309 32.67 24.15 -5.08
N ILE A 310 31.87 23.89 -4.04
CA ILE A 310 32.37 23.79 -2.67
C ILE A 310 32.64 22.33 -2.36
N GLU A 311 33.90 22.02 -2.11
CA GLU A 311 34.33 20.74 -1.56
C GLU A 311 34.75 20.94 -0.10
N HIS A 312 33.91 20.55 0.86
CA HIS A 312 34.26 20.66 2.26
C HIS A 312 33.61 19.57 3.10
N ARG A 313 34.42 18.85 3.90
CA ARG A 313 33.96 17.75 4.75
C ARG A 313 32.83 18.14 5.72
N MET A 314 32.81 19.39 6.20
CA MET A 314 31.72 19.88 7.06
C MET A 314 30.39 19.93 6.35
N LEU A 315 30.38 20.15 5.04
CA LEU A 315 29.16 20.21 4.22
C LEU A 315 28.57 18.82 4.01
N SER A 316 29.41 17.83 3.67
CA SER A 316 28.98 16.42 3.62
C SER A 316 28.40 15.95 4.96
N GLY A 317 29.00 16.33 6.08
CA GLY A 317 28.49 16.06 7.41
C GLY A 317 27.16 16.78 7.73
N ALA A 318 26.92 17.97 7.18
CA ALA A 318 25.65 18.68 7.33
C ALA A 318 24.53 17.97 6.54
N ILE A 319 24.83 17.52 5.32
CA ILE A 319 23.92 16.77 4.48
C ILE A 319 23.57 15.43 5.13
N GLU A 320 24.53 14.71 5.69
CA GLU A 320 24.29 13.47 6.42
C GLU A 320 23.34 13.68 7.63
N ARG A 321 23.53 14.77 8.39
CA ARG A 321 22.59 15.11 9.47
C ARG A 321 21.19 15.42 8.97
N ALA A 322 21.08 16.05 7.80
CA ALA A 322 19.80 16.30 7.14
C ALA A 322 19.12 14.98 6.74
N GLN A 323 19.86 14.05 6.12
CA GLN A 323 19.34 12.71 5.79
C GLN A 323 18.87 11.97 7.05
N LYS A 324 19.64 11.97 8.12
CA LYS A 324 19.23 11.35 9.41
C LYS A 324 17.91 11.91 9.95
N ARG A 325 17.64 13.21 9.76
CA ARG A 325 16.35 13.80 10.15
C ARG A 325 15.19 13.34 9.27
N VAL A 326 15.42 13.22 7.95
CA VAL A 326 14.40 12.68 7.03
C VAL A 326 14.13 11.20 7.34
N GLU A 327 15.19 10.42 7.53
CA GLU A 327 15.09 9.00 7.93
C GLU A 327 14.27 8.84 9.20
N GLY A 328 14.59 9.63 10.25
CA GLY A 328 13.85 9.62 11.51
C GLY A 328 12.37 10.00 11.32
N ARG A 329 12.07 11.06 10.56
CA ARG A 329 10.69 11.45 10.27
C ARG A 329 9.94 10.33 9.51
N ASN A 330 10.58 9.73 8.52
CA ASN A 330 9.99 8.65 7.74
C ASN A 330 9.77 7.40 8.60
N PHE A 331 10.69 7.12 9.52
CA PHE A 331 10.54 6.07 10.53
C PHE A 331 9.34 6.34 11.45
N ASP A 332 9.20 7.55 11.99
CA ASP A 332 8.06 7.93 12.83
C ASP A 332 6.72 7.76 12.08
N ILE A 333 6.67 8.13 10.79
CA ILE A 333 5.48 7.93 9.96
C ILE A 333 5.18 6.43 9.79
N ARG A 334 6.20 5.60 9.46
CA ARG A 334 6.02 4.15 9.33
C ARG A 334 5.57 3.51 10.62
N LYS A 335 6.15 3.92 11.75
CA LYS A 335 5.76 3.47 13.10
C LYS A 335 4.31 3.82 13.42
N MET A 336 3.91 5.06 13.14
CA MET A 336 2.53 5.49 13.34
C MET A 336 1.54 4.68 12.48
N LEU A 337 1.87 4.43 11.22
CA LEU A 337 1.05 3.59 10.33
C LEU A 337 0.94 2.15 10.84
N LEU A 338 2.06 1.59 11.34
CA LEU A 338 2.09 0.27 11.93
C LEU A 338 1.22 0.18 13.18
N GLU A 339 1.25 1.18 14.05
CA GLU A 339 0.42 1.24 15.25
C GLU A 339 -1.09 1.23 14.93
N TYR A 340 -1.52 1.83 13.82
CA TYR A 340 -2.90 1.71 13.32
C TYR A 340 -3.18 0.31 12.74
N ASP A 341 -2.23 -0.26 12.00
CA ASP A 341 -2.38 -1.59 11.41
C ASP A 341 -2.34 -2.71 12.46
N ASP A 342 -1.62 -2.53 13.57
CA ASP A 342 -1.58 -3.50 14.67
C ASP A 342 -2.98 -3.76 15.25
N MET A 343 -3.81 -2.72 15.39
CA MET A 343 -5.20 -2.89 15.84
C MET A 343 -6.04 -3.66 14.83
N ALA A 344 -5.90 -3.35 13.54
CA ALA A 344 -6.57 -4.10 12.48
C ALA A 344 -6.06 -5.55 12.40
N ASN A 345 -4.78 -5.77 12.72
CA ASN A 345 -4.17 -7.09 12.75
C ASN A 345 -4.69 -7.96 13.90
N GLU A 346 -4.89 -7.39 15.09
CA GLU A 346 -5.54 -8.09 16.22
C GLU A 346 -6.96 -8.55 15.84
N GLN A 347 -7.75 -7.67 15.24
CA GLN A 347 -9.09 -8.00 14.75
C GLN A 347 -9.07 -9.08 13.66
N ARG A 348 -8.11 -8.98 12.73
CA ARG A 348 -7.90 -9.98 11.67
C ARG A 348 -7.60 -11.37 12.24
N GLN A 349 -6.73 -11.44 13.24
CA GLN A 349 -6.40 -12.71 13.90
C GLN A 349 -7.63 -13.37 14.52
N ILE A 350 -8.51 -12.59 15.18
CA ILE A 350 -9.75 -13.09 15.77
C ILE A 350 -10.68 -13.66 14.67
N ILE A 351 -10.93 -12.88 13.61
CA ILE A 351 -11.81 -13.30 12.52
C ILE A 351 -11.25 -14.52 11.78
N TYR A 352 -9.94 -14.56 11.52
CA TYR A 352 -9.32 -15.69 10.82
C TYR A 352 -9.27 -16.94 11.69
N SER A 353 -9.08 -16.79 13.01
CA SER A 353 -9.18 -17.91 13.93
C SER A 353 -10.61 -18.49 13.94
N GLN A 354 -11.64 -17.66 14.03
CA GLN A 354 -13.03 -18.11 13.92
C GLN A 354 -13.31 -18.80 12.58
N ARG A 355 -12.82 -18.21 11.49
CA ARG A 355 -12.97 -18.77 10.15
C ARG A 355 -12.30 -20.14 10.02
N ASN A 356 -11.09 -20.29 10.55
CA ASN A 356 -10.34 -21.55 10.54
C ASN A 356 -11.05 -22.62 11.41
N ASN A 357 -11.56 -22.27 12.59
CA ASN A 357 -12.32 -23.19 13.41
C ASN A 357 -13.55 -23.72 12.66
N ILE A 358 -14.29 -22.87 11.94
CA ILE A 358 -15.43 -23.30 11.12
C ILE A 358 -14.98 -24.25 9.99
N LEU A 359 -13.80 -24.05 9.41
CA LEU A 359 -13.27 -24.90 8.34
C LEU A 359 -12.78 -26.27 8.88
N GLU A 360 -12.13 -26.28 10.03
CA GLU A 360 -11.49 -27.46 10.60
C GLU A 360 -12.47 -28.36 11.33
N GLU A 361 -13.47 -27.81 12.02
CA GLU A 361 -14.46 -28.59 12.75
C GLU A 361 -15.44 -29.29 11.81
N ASP A 362 -15.67 -30.59 12.00
CA ASP A 362 -16.67 -31.33 11.22
C ASP A 362 -18.10 -30.88 11.54
N VAL A 363 -18.36 -30.50 12.77
CA VAL A 363 -19.70 -30.11 13.28
C VAL A 363 -19.60 -28.83 14.10
N ILE A 364 -20.27 -27.78 13.64
CA ILE A 364 -20.27 -26.44 14.29
C ILE A 364 -21.50 -26.20 15.18
N THR A 365 -22.13 -27.27 15.67
CA THR A 365 -23.39 -27.18 16.46
C THR A 365 -23.19 -26.38 17.76
N GLU A 366 -22.06 -26.56 18.45
CA GLU A 366 -21.77 -25.84 19.69
C GLU A 366 -21.62 -24.32 19.43
N LEU A 367 -20.93 -23.96 18.37
CA LEU A 367 -20.79 -22.56 17.92
C LEU A 367 -22.16 -21.94 17.63
N LEU A 368 -23.02 -22.64 16.88
CA LEU A 368 -24.37 -22.15 16.57
C LEU A 368 -25.26 -22.03 17.81
N ASN A 369 -25.13 -22.94 18.79
CA ASN A 369 -25.84 -22.84 20.07
C ASN A 369 -25.38 -21.59 20.83
N SER A 370 -24.08 -21.39 20.99
CA SER A 370 -23.53 -20.21 21.67
C SER A 370 -23.92 -18.90 20.96
N MET A 371 -23.95 -18.89 19.63
CA MET A 371 -24.43 -17.72 18.87
C MET A 371 -25.92 -17.45 19.15
N ARG A 372 -26.77 -18.47 19.25
CA ARG A 372 -28.20 -18.31 19.61
C ARG A 372 -28.38 -17.78 21.01
N GLU A 373 -27.62 -18.29 21.96
CA GLU A 373 -27.62 -17.81 23.35
C GLU A 373 -27.30 -16.32 23.42
N THR A 374 -26.21 -15.91 22.78
CA THR A 374 -25.80 -14.49 22.73
C THR A 374 -26.86 -13.61 22.05
N VAL A 375 -27.44 -14.06 20.93
CA VAL A 375 -28.48 -13.29 20.22
C VAL A 375 -29.74 -13.11 21.09
N VAL A 376 -30.17 -14.14 21.82
CA VAL A 376 -31.32 -14.02 22.73
C VAL A 376 -31.00 -13.10 23.91
N GLU A 377 -29.79 -13.20 24.47
CA GLU A 377 -29.32 -12.33 25.55
C GLU A 377 -29.28 -10.87 25.12
N ASP A 378 -28.72 -10.58 23.93
CA ASP A 378 -28.63 -9.23 23.36
C ASP A 378 -30.02 -8.62 23.14
N GLU A 379 -30.99 -9.38 22.59
CA GLU A 379 -32.37 -8.91 22.41
C GLU A 379 -33.10 -8.66 23.75
N LEU A 380 -32.85 -9.49 24.74
CA LEU A 380 -33.36 -9.28 26.10
C LEU A 380 -32.74 -8.05 26.77
N ASN A 381 -31.45 -7.80 26.57
CA ASN A 381 -30.75 -6.62 27.07
C ASN A 381 -31.32 -5.32 26.51
N ILE A 382 -31.72 -5.31 25.22
CA ILE A 382 -32.33 -4.13 24.58
C ILE A 382 -33.65 -3.76 25.27
N VAL A 383 -34.46 -4.73 25.67
CA VAL A 383 -35.78 -4.49 26.24
C VAL A 383 -35.73 -4.29 27.74
N SER A 384 -34.78 -4.94 28.44
CA SER A 384 -34.69 -4.85 29.92
C SER A 384 -34.05 -3.54 30.41
N GLN A 385 -33.40 -2.75 29.57
CA GLN A 385 -32.71 -1.44 29.82
C GLN A 385 -32.43 -1.16 31.31
N GLY A 386 -31.55 -1.94 31.91
CA GLY A 386 -31.31 -1.93 33.35
C GLY A 386 -32.16 -2.99 34.07
N ASP A 387 -32.50 -2.74 35.32
CA ASP A 387 -33.16 -3.70 36.23
C ASP A 387 -34.70 -3.73 36.08
N LEU A 388 -35.24 -3.53 34.84
CA LEU A 388 -36.69 -3.64 34.63
C LEU A 388 -37.17 -5.08 34.74
N GLU A 389 -38.23 -5.26 35.50
CA GLU A 389 -38.89 -6.57 35.65
C GLU A 389 -39.63 -6.96 34.35
N PRO A 390 -39.76 -8.26 34.02
CA PRO A 390 -40.38 -8.73 32.77
C PRO A 390 -41.77 -8.16 32.46
N HIS A 391 -42.55 -7.80 33.49
CA HIS A 391 -43.88 -7.21 33.31
C HIS A 391 -43.86 -5.75 32.85
N GLU A 392 -42.70 -5.07 32.94
CA GLU A 392 -42.50 -3.70 32.49
C GLU A 392 -41.90 -3.64 31.06
N TRP A 393 -41.53 -4.79 30.49
CA TRP A 393 -40.93 -4.85 29.18
C TRP A 393 -41.92 -4.54 28.06
N ASN A 394 -41.40 -4.02 26.95
CA ASN A 394 -42.18 -3.99 25.71
C ASN A 394 -42.21 -5.40 25.06
N SER A 395 -43.08 -6.27 25.63
CA SER A 395 -43.21 -7.64 25.23
C SER A 395 -43.57 -7.84 23.75
N GLU A 396 -44.34 -6.91 23.16
CA GLU A 396 -44.71 -6.97 21.75
C GLU A 396 -43.51 -6.71 20.83
N SER A 397 -42.67 -5.74 21.17
CA SER A 397 -41.42 -5.46 20.43
C SER A 397 -40.46 -6.65 20.48
N LEU A 398 -40.27 -7.23 21.65
CA LEU A 398 -39.41 -8.41 21.86
C LEU A 398 -39.93 -9.63 21.09
N GLU A 399 -41.22 -9.91 21.17
CA GLU A 399 -41.89 -11.02 20.47
C GLU A 399 -41.72 -10.88 18.96
N ASN A 400 -41.91 -9.69 18.42
CA ASN A 400 -41.72 -9.41 16.99
C ASN A 400 -40.27 -9.55 16.57
N SER A 401 -39.30 -9.04 17.36
CA SER A 401 -37.87 -9.16 17.06
C SER A 401 -37.42 -10.61 17.05
N LEU A 402 -37.68 -11.37 18.12
CA LEU A 402 -37.29 -12.77 18.23
C LEU A 402 -37.99 -13.65 17.17
N SER A 403 -39.27 -13.38 16.89
CA SER A 403 -39.99 -14.11 15.84
C SER A 403 -39.43 -13.84 14.46
N ASN A 404 -38.99 -12.61 14.21
CA ASN A 404 -38.29 -12.25 12.95
C ASN A 404 -36.92 -12.91 12.84
N ILE A 405 -36.17 -13.03 13.93
CA ILE A 405 -34.84 -13.65 13.95
C ILE A 405 -34.95 -15.16 13.72
N PHE A 406 -35.79 -15.83 14.49
CA PHE A 406 -35.86 -17.29 14.48
C PHE A 406 -36.84 -17.86 13.44
N GLY A 407 -37.71 -17.05 12.83
CA GLY A 407 -38.71 -17.49 11.87
C GLY A 407 -39.85 -18.33 12.50
N ILE A 408 -40.02 -18.29 13.80
CA ILE A 408 -41.06 -19.02 14.58
C ILE A 408 -41.84 -18.05 15.47
N GLN A 409 -43.03 -18.38 15.83
CA GLN A 409 -43.80 -17.63 16.82
C GLN A 409 -43.27 -17.96 18.23
N ILE A 410 -42.84 -16.93 18.97
CA ILE A 410 -42.37 -17.03 20.35
C ILE A 410 -43.34 -16.24 21.23
N PRO A 411 -44.24 -16.86 21.98
CA PRO A 411 -45.37 -16.19 22.65
C PRO A 411 -44.94 -15.52 23.98
N ILE A 412 -44.05 -14.53 23.90
CA ILE A 412 -43.50 -13.78 25.06
C ILE A 412 -44.63 -13.11 25.86
N LYS A 413 -45.57 -12.51 25.13
CA LYS A 413 -46.70 -11.80 25.73
C LYS A 413 -47.60 -12.73 26.55
N GLU A 414 -47.84 -13.93 26.04
CA GLU A 414 -48.61 -14.95 26.76
C GLU A 414 -47.87 -15.42 28.01
N TRP A 415 -46.57 -15.62 27.94
CA TRP A 415 -45.77 -16.05 29.09
C TRP A 415 -45.80 -15.02 30.21
N ILE A 416 -45.64 -13.75 29.90
CA ILE A 416 -45.68 -12.66 30.88
C ILE A 416 -47.10 -12.48 31.45
N SER A 417 -48.16 -12.65 30.64
CA SER A 417 -49.54 -12.46 31.06
C SER A 417 -50.12 -13.63 31.88
N SER A 418 -49.52 -14.83 31.80
CA SER A 418 -50.04 -16.04 32.46
C SER A 418 -49.90 -16.07 33.98
N GLY A 419 -49.46 -14.99 34.62
CA GLY A 419 -49.46 -14.80 36.07
C GLY A 419 -48.38 -15.59 36.84
N ASN A 420 -47.54 -16.33 36.16
CA ASN A 420 -46.32 -16.88 36.74
C ASN A 420 -45.27 -15.78 36.75
N ASN A 421 -44.78 -15.36 37.91
CA ASN A 421 -43.67 -14.43 38.03
C ASN A 421 -42.42 -15.07 37.41
N LEU A 422 -42.33 -15.03 36.06
CA LEU A 422 -41.19 -15.55 35.32
C LEU A 422 -40.02 -14.56 35.44
N SER A 423 -38.87 -15.08 35.85
CA SER A 423 -37.63 -14.32 35.83
C SER A 423 -37.15 -14.09 34.40
N ARG A 424 -36.22 -13.16 34.22
CA ARG A 424 -35.53 -12.96 32.94
C ARG A 424 -34.92 -14.28 32.45
N GLU A 425 -34.25 -15.00 33.33
CA GLU A 425 -33.59 -16.28 33.04
C GLU A 425 -34.59 -17.37 32.58
N ASP A 426 -35.82 -17.38 33.13
CA ASP A 426 -36.87 -18.32 32.71
C ASP A 426 -37.35 -18.01 31.29
N ILE A 427 -37.49 -16.73 30.94
CA ILE A 427 -37.89 -16.29 29.59
C ILE A 427 -36.78 -16.62 28.58
N GLU A 428 -35.54 -16.35 28.94
CA GLU A 428 -34.37 -16.68 28.11
C GLU A 428 -34.31 -18.17 27.81
N LYS A 429 -34.38 -19.01 28.86
CA LYS A 429 -34.32 -20.45 28.73
C LYS A 429 -35.46 -21.00 27.86
N LYS A 430 -36.71 -20.54 28.08
CA LYS A 430 -37.85 -20.95 27.25
C LYS A 430 -37.69 -20.56 25.79
N THR A 431 -37.17 -19.37 25.53
CA THR A 431 -36.90 -18.88 24.18
C THR A 431 -35.87 -19.75 23.48
N LEU A 432 -34.77 -20.06 24.18
CA LEU A 432 -33.71 -20.92 23.66
C LEU A 432 -34.19 -22.36 23.43
N GLU A 433 -34.99 -22.91 24.32
CA GLU A 433 -35.57 -24.26 24.18
C GLU A 433 -36.45 -24.35 22.92
N LEU A 434 -37.29 -23.34 22.65
CA LEU A 434 -38.12 -23.29 21.44
C LEU A 434 -37.29 -23.11 20.17
N ALA A 435 -36.36 -22.17 20.20
CA ALA A 435 -35.49 -21.89 19.05
C ALA A 435 -34.63 -23.12 18.69
N ASN A 436 -34.01 -23.76 19.69
CA ASN A 436 -33.20 -24.96 19.49
C ASN A 436 -34.02 -26.15 19.01
N ARG A 437 -35.24 -26.34 19.55
CA ARG A 437 -36.15 -27.40 19.13
C ARG A 437 -36.52 -27.23 17.64
N ALA A 438 -36.99 -26.06 17.26
CA ALA A 438 -37.36 -25.76 15.87
C ALA A 438 -36.18 -25.95 14.89
N TYR A 439 -35.02 -25.49 15.31
CA TYR A 439 -33.81 -25.66 14.49
C TYR A 439 -33.39 -27.12 14.34
N ASN A 440 -33.46 -27.91 15.43
CA ASN A 440 -33.10 -29.33 15.39
C ASN A 440 -34.10 -30.14 14.55
N GLU A 441 -35.40 -29.84 14.65
CA GLU A 441 -36.42 -30.46 13.79
C GLU A 441 -36.12 -30.20 12.31
N LYS A 442 -35.79 -28.96 11.96
CA LYS A 442 -35.37 -28.55 10.60
C LYS A 442 -34.07 -29.25 10.16
N SER A 443 -33.02 -29.23 10.99
CA SER A 443 -31.75 -29.87 10.69
C SER A 443 -31.88 -31.38 10.47
N ASN A 444 -32.73 -32.06 11.28
CA ASN A 444 -33.00 -33.49 11.16
C ASN A 444 -33.78 -33.81 9.87
N SER A 445 -34.67 -32.94 9.42
CA SER A 445 -35.43 -33.14 8.18
C SER A 445 -34.54 -33.03 6.91
N ILE A 446 -33.49 -32.18 6.94
CA ILE A 446 -32.57 -31.97 5.83
C ILE A 446 -31.43 -33.01 5.85
N GLY A 447 -31.01 -33.45 7.04
CA GLY A 447 -29.96 -34.45 7.21
C GLY A 447 -28.53 -33.90 7.10
N PRO A 448 -27.55 -34.77 6.71
CA PRO A 448 -26.12 -34.40 6.76
C PRO A 448 -25.72 -33.16 5.91
N VAL A 449 -26.44 -32.93 4.83
CA VAL A 449 -26.21 -31.79 3.91
C VAL A 449 -26.35 -30.44 4.64
N MET A 450 -27.14 -30.40 5.73
CA MET A 450 -27.30 -29.19 6.53
C MET A 450 -25.97 -28.73 7.14
N ARG A 451 -25.05 -29.64 7.49
CA ARG A 451 -23.77 -29.29 8.11
C ARG A 451 -22.83 -28.54 7.16
N ASP A 452 -22.77 -28.99 5.92
CA ASP A 452 -21.98 -28.30 4.89
C ASP A 452 -22.58 -26.93 4.56
N PHE A 453 -23.92 -26.86 4.53
CA PHE A 453 -24.64 -25.63 4.31
C PHE A 453 -24.42 -24.61 5.44
N GLU A 454 -24.50 -25.02 6.71
CA GLU A 454 -24.19 -24.18 7.87
C GLU A 454 -22.82 -23.53 7.76
N LYS A 455 -21.78 -24.33 7.46
CA LYS A 455 -20.41 -23.85 7.29
C LYS A 455 -20.29 -22.85 6.14
N GLN A 456 -20.85 -23.20 4.98
CA GLN A 456 -20.74 -22.37 3.78
C GLN A 456 -21.39 -21.00 3.99
N ILE A 457 -22.58 -20.97 4.61
CA ILE A 457 -23.29 -19.72 4.88
C ILE A 457 -22.57 -18.87 5.90
N LEU A 458 -22.10 -19.47 7.01
CA LEU A 458 -21.34 -18.71 8.01
C LEU A 458 -20.06 -18.11 7.43
N LEU A 459 -19.30 -18.88 6.63
CA LEU A 459 -18.10 -18.37 5.96
C LEU A 459 -18.45 -17.22 5.03
N GLN A 460 -19.52 -17.34 4.26
CA GLN A 460 -19.95 -16.27 3.34
C GLN A 460 -20.36 -14.99 4.10
N ILE A 461 -21.06 -15.11 5.21
CA ILE A 461 -21.47 -13.97 6.04
C ILE A 461 -20.23 -13.32 6.65
N ILE A 462 -19.31 -14.11 7.23
CA ILE A 462 -18.05 -13.60 7.78
C ILE A 462 -17.26 -12.85 6.71
N ASP A 463 -17.07 -13.45 5.54
CA ASP A 463 -16.27 -12.86 4.47
C ASP A 463 -16.86 -11.53 3.95
N ASN A 464 -18.19 -11.45 3.83
CA ASN A 464 -18.86 -10.22 3.40
C ASN A 464 -18.80 -9.13 4.48
N ALA A 465 -19.15 -9.49 5.72
CA ALA A 465 -19.14 -8.55 6.84
C ALA A 465 -17.73 -8.03 7.13
N TRP A 466 -16.70 -8.88 7.00
CA TRP A 466 -15.30 -8.48 7.15
C TRP A 466 -14.86 -7.48 6.08
N LYS A 467 -15.26 -7.64 4.83
CA LYS A 467 -14.97 -6.67 3.75
C LYS A 467 -15.58 -5.30 4.04
N ASP A 468 -16.84 -5.28 4.49
CA ASP A 468 -17.52 -4.03 4.85
C ASP A 468 -16.78 -3.35 6.00
N HIS A 469 -16.42 -4.10 7.04
CA HIS A 469 -15.67 -3.60 8.19
C HIS A 469 -14.31 -3.01 7.82
N LEU A 470 -13.55 -3.65 6.91
CA LEU A 470 -12.29 -3.09 6.42
C LEU A 470 -12.49 -1.72 5.78
N ALA A 471 -13.55 -1.54 5.00
CA ALA A 471 -13.88 -0.25 4.38
C ALA A 471 -14.27 0.81 5.45
N GLU A 472 -15.02 0.42 6.49
CA GLU A 472 -15.39 1.31 7.59
C GLU A 472 -14.15 1.74 8.41
N VAL A 473 -13.24 0.82 8.72
CA VAL A 473 -11.99 1.11 9.44
C VAL A 473 -11.06 2.00 8.61
N ASP A 474 -10.99 1.80 7.30
CA ASP A 474 -10.21 2.68 6.41
C ASP A 474 -10.80 4.09 6.36
N ALA A 475 -12.13 4.22 6.31
CA ALA A 475 -12.81 5.52 6.38
C ALA A 475 -12.54 6.23 7.73
N LEU A 476 -12.59 5.48 8.83
CA LEU A 476 -12.26 5.98 10.17
C LEU A 476 -10.80 6.48 10.21
N ARG A 477 -9.85 5.70 9.68
CA ARG A 477 -8.43 6.06 9.65
C ARG A 477 -8.18 7.36 8.88
N GLN A 478 -8.86 7.58 7.75
CA GLN A 478 -8.74 8.80 6.97
C GLN A 478 -9.26 10.04 7.74
N GLY A 479 -10.31 9.88 8.54
CA GLY A 479 -10.94 10.96 9.28
C GLY A 479 -10.39 11.22 10.68
N ILE A 480 -9.67 10.27 11.27
CA ILE A 480 -9.30 10.31 12.70
C ILE A 480 -8.38 11.46 13.06
N GLY A 481 -7.54 11.92 12.13
CA GLY A 481 -6.64 13.05 12.32
C GLY A 481 -7.36 14.35 12.71
N LEU A 482 -8.61 14.51 12.30
CA LEU A 482 -9.44 15.67 12.63
C LEU A 482 -9.80 15.74 14.13
N ARG A 483 -9.72 14.62 14.86
CA ARG A 483 -9.96 14.59 16.32
C ARG A 483 -8.93 15.41 17.10
N SER A 484 -7.74 15.64 16.54
CA SER A 484 -6.70 16.48 17.14
C SER A 484 -7.15 17.94 17.32
N TYR A 485 -8.02 18.46 16.46
CA TYR A 485 -8.58 19.81 16.61
C TYR A 485 -9.45 19.96 17.86
N ALA A 486 -10.04 18.86 18.35
CA ALA A 486 -10.78 18.81 19.60
C ALA A 486 -9.88 18.47 20.82
N SER A 487 -8.57 18.61 20.71
CA SER A 487 -7.58 18.27 21.75
C SER A 487 -7.63 16.79 22.19
N LYS A 488 -8.15 15.90 21.35
CA LYS A 488 -8.15 14.45 21.58
C LYS A 488 -6.96 13.81 20.92
N ASN A 489 -6.44 12.74 21.54
CA ASN A 489 -5.38 11.95 20.94
C ASN A 489 -5.96 11.05 19.84
N PRO A 490 -5.61 11.26 18.54
CA PRO A 490 -6.18 10.50 17.43
C PRO A 490 -5.98 8.99 17.56
N LYS A 491 -4.86 8.54 18.11
CA LYS A 491 -4.54 7.11 18.30
C LYS A 491 -5.49 6.45 19.32
N LEU A 492 -5.75 7.12 20.44
CA LEU A 492 -6.66 6.59 21.47
C LEU A 492 -8.11 6.57 20.97
N GLU A 493 -8.53 7.64 20.27
CA GLU A 493 -9.87 7.70 19.67
C GLU A 493 -10.03 6.62 18.58
N PHE A 494 -9.03 6.43 17.72
CA PHE A 494 -9.06 5.36 16.72
C PHE A 494 -9.20 3.97 17.37
N ARG A 495 -8.44 3.70 18.43
CA ARG A 495 -8.52 2.43 19.14
C ARG A 495 -9.93 2.18 19.69
N ARG A 496 -10.54 3.20 20.30
CA ARG A 496 -11.88 3.12 20.85
C ARG A 496 -12.93 2.91 19.75
N GLU A 497 -12.95 3.80 18.75
CA GLU A 497 -13.95 3.75 17.67
C GLU A 497 -13.80 2.47 16.82
N SER A 498 -12.56 2.03 16.55
CA SER A 498 -12.30 0.75 15.86
C SER A 498 -12.76 -0.47 16.65
N PHE A 499 -12.66 -0.44 17.99
CA PHE A 499 -13.18 -1.50 18.86
C PHE A 499 -14.72 -1.54 18.80
N GLU A 500 -15.39 -0.41 18.90
CA GLU A 500 -16.85 -0.29 18.77
C GLU A 500 -17.36 -0.83 17.41
N LEU A 501 -16.65 -0.50 16.32
CA LEU A 501 -16.95 -1.05 14.99
C LEU A 501 -16.77 -2.57 14.94
N PHE A 502 -15.74 -3.09 15.60
CA PHE A 502 -15.47 -4.53 15.63
C PHE A 502 -16.51 -5.31 16.46
N GLU A 503 -16.96 -4.78 17.59
CA GLU A 503 -18.08 -5.35 18.35
C GLU A 503 -19.35 -5.37 17.49
N SER A 504 -19.64 -4.29 16.78
CA SER A 504 -20.78 -4.23 15.85
C SER A 504 -20.67 -5.28 14.74
N LEU A 505 -19.47 -5.50 14.19
CA LEU A 505 -19.20 -6.56 13.22
C LEU A 505 -19.53 -7.94 13.79
N LEU A 506 -19.02 -8.27 14.97
CA LEU A 506 -19.25 -9.58 15.59
C LEU A 506 -20.74 -9.82 15.88
N ASN A 507 -21.45 -8.80 16.34
CA ASN A 507 -22.89 -8.85 16.56
C ASN A 507 -23.65 -9.04 15.25
N LYS A 508 -23.28 -8.33 14.19
CA LYS A 508 -23.83 -8.47 12.84
C LYS A 508 -23.67 -9.90 12.31
N ILE A 509 -22.46 -10.48 12.42
CA ILE A 509 -22.19 -11.86 12.00
C ILE A 509 -23.09 -12.85 12.74
N ARG A 510 -23.22 -12.73 14.08
CA ARG A 510 -24.06 -13.60 14.91
C ARG A 510 -25.53 -13.49 14.50
N LEU A 511 -26.05 -12.27 14.44
CA LEU A 511 -27.46 -12.00 14.15
C LEU A 511 -27.82 -12.45 12.73
N GLU A 512 -27.04 -12.07 11.73
CA GLU A 512 -27.30 -12.46 10.32
C GLU A 512 -27.15 -13.97 10.12
N GLY A 513 -26.13 -14.59 10.76
CA GLY A 513 -25.93 -16.03 10.72
C GLY A 513 -27.13 -16.79 11.28
N ILE A 514 -27.57 -16.47 12.47
CA ILE A 514 -28.71 -17.13 13.10
C ILE A 514 -30.01 -16.85 12.35
N ARG A 515 -30.26 -15.60 11.93
CA ARG A 515 -31.43 -15.21 11.14
C ARG A 515 -31.51 -15.98 9.82
N PHE A 516 -30.43 -16.06 9.07
CA PHE A 516 -30.41 -16.74 7.78
C PHE A 516 -30.62 -18.24 7.95
N LEU A 517 -29.85 -18.89 8.83
CA LEU A 517 -29.92 -20.32 9.06
C LEU A 517 -31.29 -20.75 9.64
N SER A 518 -31.95 -19.92 10.44
CA SER A 518 -33.26 -20.22 11.01
C SER A 518 -34.38 -20.10 9.97
N ARG A 519 -34.30 -19.13 9.02
CA ARG A 519 -35.40 -18.81 8.10
C ARG A 519 -35.31 -19.47 6.72
N VAL A 520 -34.11 -19.84 6.28
CA VAL A 520 -33.93 -20.42 4.95
C VAL A 520 -34.69 -21.73 4.81
N GLU A 521 -35.46 -21.90 3.77
CA GLU A 521 -36.06 -23.16 3.35
C GLU A 521 -35.15 -23.78 2.28
N ILE A 522 -34.73 -25.02 2.49
CA ILE A 522 -33.84 -25.74 1.58
C ILE A 522 -34.69 -26.75 0.83
N GLU A 523 -34.89 -26.54 -0.45
CA GLU A 523 -35.45 -27.54 -1.36
C GLU A 523 -34.31 -28.42 -1.87
N LEU A 524 -34.39 -29.72 -1.60
CA LEU A 524 -33.47 -30.71 -2.12
C LEU A 524 -33.94 -31.13 -3.50
N GLU A 525 -33.13 -30.87 -4.54
CA GLU A 525 -33.33 -31.47 -5.84
C GLU A 525 -33.03 -32.99 -5.79
N ASP A 526 -33.72 -33.79 -6.58
CA ASP A 526 -33.54 -35.26 -6.71
C ASP A 526 -32.09 -35.67 -7.04
N SER A 527 -31.23 -34.73 -7.44
CA SER A 527 -29.83 -34.95 -7.77
C SER A 527 -28.86 -34.79 -6.59
N GLY A 528 -29.33 -34.41 -5.38
CA GLY A 528 -28.47 -34.17 -4.21
C GLY A 528 -27.59 -32.92 -4.31
N ALA A 529 -27.77 -32.07 -5.31
CA ALA A 529 -27.06 -30.80 -5.46
C ALA A 529 -27.80 -29.67 -4.73
N LEU A 530 -27.06 -28.89 -3.94
CA LEU A 530 -27.58 -27.69 -3.27
C LEU A 530 -27.83 -26.58 -4.29
N ASN A 531 -29.08 -26.18 -4.47
CA ASN A 531 -29.42 -24.93 -5.16
C ASN A 531 -29.27 -23.78 -4.16
N LEU A 532 -28.14 -23.09 -4.21
CA LEU A 532 -27.94 -21.86 -3.45
C LEU A 532 -28.87 -20.78 -3.99
N PRO A 533 -29.66 -20.08 -3.16
CA PRO A 533 -30.46 -18.95 -3.60
C PRO A 533 -29.54 -17.93 -4.26
N LYS A 534 -29.83 -17.57 -5.52
CA LYS A 534 -29.06 -16.57 -6.27
C LYS A 534 -29.09 -15.26 -5.48
N GLN A 535 -27.95 -14.58 -5.36
CA GLN A 535 -27.73 -13.32 -4.60
C GLN A 535 -28.79 -12.21 -4.84
N ASN A 536 -29.63 -12.33 -5.86
CA ASN A 536 -30.67 -11.35 -6.17
C ASN A 536 -31.94 -11.47 -5.31
N GLU A 537 -32.20 -12.62 -4.67
CA GLU A 537 -33.38 -12.80 -3.80
C GLU A 537 -33.12 -12.38 -2.35
N ALA A 538 -31.85 -12.44 -1.90
CA ALA A 538 -31.46 -11.94 -0.59
C ALA A 538 -31.53 -10.39 -0.46
N LYS A 539 -31.58 -9.66 -1.58
CA LYS A 539 -31.72 -8.18 -1.57
C LYS A 539 -33.14 -7.68 -1.29
N ASN A 540 -34.15 -8.57 -1.31
CA ASN A 540 -35.54 -8.22 -1.02
C ASN A 540 -35.96 -8.48 0.44
N LEU A 541 -35.03 -8.92 1.29
CA LEU A 541 -35.26 -8.90 2.73
C LEU A 541 -35.00 -7.48 3.21
N ASP A 542 -36.09 -6.70 3.22
CA ASP A 542 -36.14 -5.29 3.59
C ASP A 542 -35.26 -4.95 4.78
N HIS A 543 -34.33 -4.03 4.56
CA HIS A 543 -33.73 -3.21 5.60
C HIS A 543 -34.80 -2.26 6.21
N GLN A 544 -35.63 -2.78 7.05
CA GLN A 544 -36.34 -1.95 8.01
C GLN A 544 -35.40 -1.73 9.20
N THR A 545 -34.50 -0.75 9.05
CA THR A 545 -33.83 -0.14 10.19
C THR A 545 -34.88 0.51 11.08
N PRO A 546 -34.81 0.32 12.40
CA PRO A 546 -35.67 1.09 13.31
C PRO A 546 -35.32 2.59 13.15
N ASN A 547 -36.31 3.37 12.76
CA ASN A 547 -36.23 4.82 12.67
C ASN A 547 -35.81 5.39 14.02
N SER A 548 -34.53 5.75 14.15
CA SER A 548 -34.14 6.76 15.12
C SER A 548 -34.55 8.11 14.54
N ALA A 549 -35.47 8.76 15.20
CA ALA A 549 -36.01 10.07 14.87
C ALA A 549 -34.92 11.14 14.86
N LEU A 550 -34.44 11.45 13.63
CA LEU A 550 -33.89 12.74 13.29
C LEU A 550 -34.39 13.05 11.88
N ALA A 551 -35.54 13.72 11.84
CA ALA A 551 -36.15 14.23 10.64
C ALA A 551 -35.22 15.28 10.00
N SER A 552 -34.61 14.92 8.89
CA SER A 552 -34.09 15.89 7.94
C SER A 552 -35.20 16.22 6.95
N PRO A 553 -35.48 17.51 6.62
CA PRO A 553 -36.58 17.86 5.76
C PRO A 553 -36.33 17.38 4.34
N GLU A 554 -37.32 16.68 3.79
CA GLU A 554 -37.38 16.33 2.37
C GLU A 554 -37.28 17.62 1.53
N ILE A 555 -36.20 17.76 0.80
CA ILE A 555 -36.06 18.77 -0.23
C ILE A 555 -36.75 18.22 -1.48
N ASN A 556 -37.89 18.81 -1.78
CA ASN A 556 -38.72 18.50 -2.93
C ASN A 556 -37.94 18.83 -4.24
N GLU A 557 -37.42 17.81 -4.93
CA GLU A 557 -36.62 17.95 -6.17
C GLU A 557 -37.38 18.65 -7.32
N ARG A 558 -38.69 18.77 -7.25
CA ARG A 558 -39.49 19.47 -8.27
C ARG A 558 -39.38 20.99 -8.24
N SER A 559 -38.84 21.60 -7.19
CA SER A 559 -38.70 23.07 -7.11
C SER A 559 -37.35 23.62 -7.57
N SER A 560 -36.33 22.77 -7.75
CA SER A 560 -34.97 23.18 -8.13
C SER A 560 -34.79 23.35 -9.65
N GLU A 561 -35.48 22.58 -10.47
CA GLU A 561 -35.43 22.72 -11.94
C GLU A 561 -36.16 23.98 -12.41
N GLU A 562 -37.27 24.37 -11.79
CA GLU A 562 -37.97 25.59 -12.14
C GLU A 562 -37.22 26.87 -11.72
N GLN A 563 -36.49 26.85 -10.62
CA GLN A 563 -35.67 27.98 -10.18
C GLN A 563 -34.38 28.15 -11.01
N GLY A 564 -33.77 27.06 -11.46
CA GLY A 564 -32.62 27.06 -12.38
C GLY A 564 -32.98 27.69 -13.73
N ASN A 565 -34.09 27.28 -14.32
CA ASN A 565 -34.60 27.82 -15.59
C ASN A 565 -35.02 29.28 -15.52
N ARG A 566 -35.56 29.75 -14.39
CA ARG A 566 -35.87 31.18 -14.19
C ARG A 566 -34.63 32.07 -14.05
N ARG A 567 -33.54 31.58 -13.46
CA ARG A 567 -32.27 32.32 -13.36
C ARG A 567 -31.56 32.43 -14.71
N LEU A 568 -31.55 31.37 -15.52
CA LEU A 568 -31.00 31.39 -16.88
C LEU A 568 -31.77 32.37 -17.80
N ARG A 569 -33.08 32.31 -17.83
CA ARG A 569 -33.92 33.25 -18.63
C ARG A 569 -33.75 34.70 -18.20
N ARG A 570 -33.52 34.99 -16.90
CA ARG A 570 -33.21 36.34 -16.42
C ARG A 570 -31.80 36.82 -16.81
N ALA A 571 -30.83 35.93 -16.88
CA ALA A 571 -29.48 36.26 -17.35
C ALA A 571 -29.45 36.55 -18.84
N GLU A 572 -30.16 35.77 -19.66
CA GLU A 572 -30.30 35.97 -21.12
C GLU A 572 -31.03 37.25 -21.45
N ALA A 573 -32.13 37.57 -20.73
CA ALA A 573 -32.85 38.83 -20.90
C ALA A 573 -32.01 40.06 -20.49
N LYS A 574 -31.11 39.93 -19.50
CA LYS A 574 -30.18 40.99 -19.09
C LYS A 574 -29.07 41.21 -20.12
N MET A 575 -28.56 40.14 -20.76
CA MET A 575 -27.60 40.23 -21.86
C MET A 575 -28.23 40.84 -23.13
N ALA A 576 -29.44 40.42 -23.48
CA ALA A 576 -30.18 41.02 -24.62
C ALA A 576 -30.42 42.52 -24.45
N ARG A 577 -30.79 42.98 -23.23
CA ARG A 577 -30.96 44.43 -22.94
C ARG A 577 -29.63 45.19 -22.95
N LYS A 578 -28.51 44.56 -22.60
CA LYS A 578 -27.16 45.19 -22.65
C LYS A 578 -26.66 45.34 -24.08
N ASN A 579 -26.99 44.40 -24.96
CA ASN A 579 -26.64 44.48 -26.38
C ASN A 579 -27.54 45.43 -27.19
N ALA A 580 -28.80 45.61 -26.78
CA ALA A 580 -29.69 46.60 -27.40
C ALA A 580 -29.37 48.07 -27.00
N ARG A 581 -28.57 48.29 -25.96
CA ARG A 581 -28.09 49.64 -25.56
C ARG A 581 -26.72 50.00 -26.15
N LYS A 582 -26.09 49.11 -26.92
CA LYS A 582 -24.81 49.33 -27.62
C LYS A 582 -25.00 49.48 -29.14
N LYS A 583 -26.21 49.41 -29.64
CA LYS A 583 -26.61 49.89 -30.96
C LYS A 583 -27.37 51.21 -30.77
#